data_49d31cf3f5681fd0eb718de4c8b26df2
#
_entry.id   49d31cf3f5681fd0eb718de4c8b26df2
#
_cell.length_a   1.000
_cell.length_b   1.000
_cell.length_c   1.000
_cell.angle_alpha   90.00
_cell.angle_beta   90.00
_cell.angle_gamma   90.00
#
_symmetry.space_group_name_H-M   'P 1'
#
loop_
_entity.id
_entity.type
_entity.pdbx_description
1 polymer ?
#
loop_
_entity_poly.entity_id
_entity_poly.type
_entity_poly.pdbx_seq_one_letter_code
_entity_poly.pdbx_strand_id
1 'polypeptide(L)'
;MRKVFILLFISLALLSCLKEENNRKTEYQVLTSKDASKPFSCLGEKRIITITIIKKTLIDDVLSSEVPIITRDVSVEFDKTLFSDIETKVEGDQVVLNITSNINKEDKILNVDLQISYSTINGIKVEKIPLIIDKGKLTFVYKIHSEQNPFILPAEGGRFESPFTCKKQTYLNGQFIEETYSSLNGLRFKTISSGNVWFLTVRKDGEKIGFYKFSFVGEGPYNQKTDPECYFNIYTHDADLITDNPTEIFRQDFIQPQTPGEDYYKPSRSSYKHGTFDF
;
A
#
# COMPACT_ATOMS: atom_id res chain seq x y z
N MET A 1 43.25 -47.39 69.86
CA MET A 1 42.53 -46.13 69.62
C MET A 1 43.13 -45.24 68.47
N ARG A 2 44.43 -45.19 68.28
CA ARG A 2 45.05 -44.40 67.24
C ARG A 2 44.69 -44.76 65.76
N LYS A 3 44.44 -46.01 65.47
CA LYS A 3 44.14 -46.51 64.10
C LYS A 3 42.68 -46.15 63.63
N VAL A 4 41.75 -46.01 64.55
CA VAL A 4 40.35 -45.63 64.24
C VAL A 4 40.23 -44.17 63.89
N PHE A 5 41.04 -43.31 64.53
CA PHE A 5 41.05 -41.87 64.22
C PHE A 5 41.61 -41.56 62.85
N ILE A 6 42.61 -42.33 62.37
CA ILE A 6 43.18 -42.07 61.02
C ILE A 6 42.18 -42.49 59.92
N LEU A 7 41.40 -43.56 60.09
CA LEU A 7 40.39 -43.98 59.15
C LEU A 7 39.22 -42.97 59.07
N LEU A 8 38.86 -42.40 60.23
CA LEU A 8 37.81 -41.38 60.26
C LEU A 8 38.22 -40.05 59.52
N PHE A 9 39.49 -39.67 59.68
CA PHE A 9 40.06 -38.49 58.99
C PHE A 9 40.19 -38.73 57.48
N ILE A 10 40.54 -39.90 57.03
CA ILE A 10 40.63 -40.24 55.60
C ILE A 10 39.23 -40.31 54.99
N SER A 11 38.22 -40.81 55.69
CA SER A 11 36.83 -40.81 55.21
C SER A 11 36.24 -39.40 55.15
N LEU A 12 36.56 -38.51 56.12
CA LEU A 12 36.13 -37.10 56.01
C LEU A 12 36.87 -36.33 54.92
N ALA A 13 38.17 -36.62 54.69
CA ALA A 13 38.89 -36.01 53.57
C ALA A 13 38.44 -36.52 52.22
N LEU A 14 38.00 -37.79 52.12
CA LEU A 14 37.39 -38.29 50.89
C LEU A 14 35.97 -37.76 50.64
N LEU A 15 35.20 -37.47 51.68
CA LEU A 15 33.92 -36.81 51.58
C LEU A 15 34.00 -35.31 51.18
N SER A 16 35.10 -34.64 51.58
CA SER A 16 35.36 -33.27 51.15
C SER A 16 35.88 -33.15 49.71
N CYS A 17 36.29 -34.27 49.08
CA CYS A 17 36.65 -34.39 47.69
C CYS A 17 35.50 -34.86 46.79
N LEU A 18 34.29 -35.04 47.29
CA LEU A 18 33.11 -35.07 46.44
C LEU A 18 33.03 -33.67 45.83
N LYS A 19 33.57 -33.52 44.61
CA LYS A 19 33.37 -32.34 43.78
C LYS A 19 31.89 -32.04 43.83
N GLU A 20 31.53 -30.91 44.40
CA GLU A 20 30.26 -30.29 44.04
C GLU A 20 30.22 -30.30 42.52
N GLU A 21 29.38 -31.14 41.92
CA GLU A 21 29.10 -31.05 40.50
C GLU A 21 28.41 -29.71 40.32
N ASN A 22 29.22 -28.68 40.11
CA ASN A 22 28.72 -27.37 39.77
C ASN A 22 27.74 -27.55 38.63
N ASN A 23 26.47 -27.27 38.89
CA ASN A 23 25.38 -27.39 37.91
C ASN A 23 25.61 -26.38 36.79
N ARG A 24 26.37 -26.81 35.77
CA ARG A 24 26.76 -25.95 34.64
C ARG A 24 25.68 -25.99 33.55
N LYS A 25 24.99 -24.87 33.35
CA LYS A 25 23.96 -24.68 32.33
C LYS A 25 24.48 -23.76 31.23
N THR A 26 24.15 -24.10 29.99
CA THR A 26 24.45 -23.25 28.82
C THR A 26 23.16 -22.73 28.22
N GLU A 27 23.05 -21.43 28.12
CA GLU A 27 21.94 -20.74 27.45
C GLU A 27 22.44 -19.96 26.25
N TYR A 28 21.55 -19.68 25.31
CA TYR A 28 21.85 -18.87 24.14
C TYR A 28 20.83 -17.75 24.05
N GLN A 29 21.30 -16.57 23.70
CA GLN A 29 20.48 -15.37 23.50
C GLN A 29 20.81 -14.72 22.17
N VAL A 30 19.79 -14.37 21.42
CA VAL A 30 19.91 -13.60 20.18
C VAL A 30 19.73 -12.12 20.51
N LEU A 31 20.72 -11.31 20.19
CA LEU A 31 20.67 -9.85 20.27
C LEU A 31 20.56 -9.29 18.86
N THR A 32 19.67 -8.34 18.65
CA THR A 32 19.50 -7.65 17.38
C THR A 32 19.91 -6.19 17.49
N SER A 33 20.34 -5.59 16.37
CA SER A 33 20.57 -4.15 16.29
C SER A 33 19.27 -3.38 16.56
N LYS A 34 19.40 -2.12 16.96
CA LYS A 34 18.24 -1.22 17.20
C LYS A 34 17.37 -1.03 15.97
N ASP A 35 17.91 -1.25 14.78
CA ASP A 35 17.16 -1.12 13.52
C ASP A 35 16.14 -2.24 13.34
N ALA A 36 16.29 -3.39 14.01
CA ALA A 36 15.31 -4.47 14.00
C ALA A 36 13.97 -4.07 14.63
N SER A 37 13.99 -3.19 15.65
CA SER A 37 12.77 -2.74 16.35
C SER A 37 12.04 -1.58 15.67
N LYS A 38 12.64 -0.97 14.63
CA LYS A 38 11.99 0.09 13.87
C LYS A 38 11.04 -0.51 12.83
N PRO A 39 9.82 0.01 12.67
CA PRO A 39 8.95 -0.43 11.59
C PRO A 39 9.58 -0.20 10.21
N PHE A 40 9.42 -1.16 9.29
CA PHE A 40 9.72 -0.96 7.88
C PHE A 40 8.67 -0.06 7.25
N SER A 41 9.07 0.78 6.30
CA SER A 41 8.14 1.60 5.55
C SER A 41 7.14 0.74 4.77
N CYS A 42 5.89 1.16 4.73
CA CYS A 42 4.86 0.52 3.90
C CYS A 42 5.14 0.61 2.38
N LEU A 43 6.05 1.48 1.97
CA LEU A 43 6.45 1.66 0.56
C LEU A 43 7.47 0.63 0.07
N GLY A 44 7.88 -0.29 0.95
CA GLY A 44 9.01 -1.16 0.75
C GLY A 44 10.31 -0.44 1.13
N GLU A 45 11.19 -1.17 1.80
CA GLU A 45 12.44 -0.61 2.30
C GLU A 45 13.53 -1.68 2.30
N LYS A 46 14.76 -1.25 1.97
CA LYS A 46 15.95 -2.06 2.19
C LYS A 46 16.62 -1.64 3.49
N ARG A 47 16.86 -2.61 4.39
CA ARG A 47 17.45 -2.35 5.70
C ARG A 47 18.46 -3.42 6.08
N ILE A 48 19.49 -3.01 6.81
CA ILE A 48 20.48 -3.89 7.38
C ILE A 48 20.16 -4.12 8.85
N ILE A 49 20.04 -5.39 9.24
CA ILE A 49 19.87 -5.80 10.64
C ILE A 49 21.06 -6.66 11.02
N THR A 50 21.72 -6.31 12.13
CA THR A 50 22.82 -7.11 12.66
C THR A 50 22.31 -7.97 13.82
N ILE A 51 22.72 -9.22 13.85
CA ILE A 51 22.39 -10.19 14.87
C ILE A 51 23.68 -10.70 15.52
N THR A 52 23.71 -10.71 16.86
CA THR A 52 24.77 -11.33 17.63
C THR A 52 24.18 -12.46 18.46
N ILE A 53 24.76 -13.65 18.39
CA ILE A 53 24.33 -14.78 19.19
C ILE A 53 25.28 -14.91 20.38
N ILE A 54 24.73 -14.77 21.58
CA ILE A 54 25.48 -14.81 22.83
C ILE A 54 25.30 -16.17 23.49
N LYS A 55 26.42 -16.83 23.81
CA LYS A 55 26.45 -18.00 24.67
C LYS A 55 26.65 -17.57 26.10
N LYS A 56 25.71 -17.88 26.98
CA LYS A 56 25.77 -17.69 28.42
C LYS A 56 26.08 -18.99 29.12
N THR A 57 27.04 -18.95 30.00
CA THR A 57 27.35 -20.10 30.89
C THR A 57 26.95 -19.72 32.31
N LEU A 58 26.05 -20.48 32.88
CA LEU A 58 25.64 -20.35 34.28
C LEU A 58 26.28 -21.48 35.11
N ILE A 59 26.69 -21.16 36.32
CA ILE A 59 27.14 -22.10 37.34
C ILE A 59 26.25 -21.86 38.55
N ASP A 60 25.49 -22.89 38.95
CA ASP A 60 24.51 -22.78 40.02
C ASP A 60 23.52 -21.64 39.83
N ASP A 61 23.02 -21.50 38.57
CA ASP A 61 22.14 -20.44 38.10
C ASP A 61 22.73 -19.00 38.14
N VAL A 62 24.02 -18.87 38.47
CA VAL A 62 24.73 -17.57 38.42
C VAL A 62 25.48 -17.43 37.09
N LEU A 63 25.36 -16.28 36.42
CA LEU A 63 26.08 -16.00 35.20
C LEU A 63 27.59 -15.99 35.43
N SER A 64 28.30 -16.97 34.85
CA SER A 64 29.74 -17.12 34.94
C SER A 64 30.49 -16.52 33.75
N SER A 65 29.92 -16.62 32.54
CA SER A 65 30.50 -16.03 31.34
C SER A 65 29.43 -15.72 30.28
N GLU A 66 29.71 -14.70 29.50
CA GLU A 66 28.90 -14.28 28.35
C GLU A 66 29.84 -14.01 27.18
N VAL A 67 29.72 -14.77 26.09
CA VAL A 67 30.63 -14.71 24.95
C VAL A 67 29.84 -14.78 23.65
N PRO A 68 30.06 -13.87 22.68
CA PRO A 68 29.52 -14.02 21.35
C PRO A 68 30.07 -15.29 20.70
N ILE A 69 29.21 -15.98 19.96
CA ILE A 69 29.61 -17.17 19.22
C ILE A 69 29.57 -16.92 17.73
N ILE A 70 30.61 -17.40 17.04
CA ILE A 70 30.64 -17.41 15.58
C ILE A 70 29.88 -18.64 15.13
N THR A 71 28.76 -18.44 14.42
CA THR A 71 28.02 -19.52 13.80
C THR A 71 28.15 -19.42 12.29
N ARG A 72 28.70 -20.47 11.67
CA ARG A 72 28.84 -20.54 10.21
C ARG A 72 27.57 -21.03 9.53
N ASP A 73 26.75 -21.81 10.24
CA ASP A 73 25.54 -22.42 9.73
C ASP A 73 24.33 -21.67 10.23
N VAL A 74 24.09 -20.51 9.63
CA VAL A 74 22.89 -19.71 9.90
C VAL A 74 21.97 -19.78 8.69
N SER A 75 20.71 -20.17 8.91
CA SER A 75 19.65 -20.07 7.91
C SER A 75 18.54 -19.15 8.39
N VAL A 76 17.90 -18.51 7.44
CA VAL A 76 16.80 -17.57 7.69
C VAL A 76 15.60 -18.00 6.88
N GLU A 77 14.46 -18.17 7.56
CA GLU A 77 13.18 -18.44 6.92
C GLU A 77 12.27 -17.23 7.07
N PHE A 78 11.60 -16.86 5.98
CA PHE A 78 10.76 -15.68 5.93
C PHE A 78 9.57 -15.84 4.96
N ASP A 79 8.55 -15.04 5.18
CA ASP A 79 7.41 -14.96 4.28
C ASP A 79 7.75 -14.12 3.05
N LYS A 80 7.83 -14.76 1.88
CA LYS A 80 8.13 -14.12 0.59
C LYS A 80 7.04 -13.15 0.11
N THR A 81 5.86 -13.20 0.69
CA THR A 81 4.81 -12.21 0.39
C THR A 81 5.09 -10.86 1.05
N LEU A 82 5.84 -10.87 2.16
CA LEU A 82 6.17 -9.70 2.96
C LEU A 82 7.59 -9.18 2.73
N PHE A 83 8.50 -10.07 2.36
CA PHE A 83 9.90 -9.72 2.04
C PHE A 83 10.27 -10.30 0.67
N SER A 84 10.80 -9.45 -0.21
CA SER A 84 11.23 -9.90 -1.54
C SER A 84 12.57 -10.62 -1.52
N ASP A 85 13.45 -10.23 -0.57
CA ASP A 85 14.79 -10.77 -0.45
C ASP A 85 15.34 -10.62 0.97
N ILE A 86 16.11 -11.62 1.42
CA ILE A 86 16.93 -11.56 2.64
C ILE A 86 18.27 -12.22 2.35
N GLU A 87 19.30 -11.40 2.20
CA GLU A 87 20.68 -11.87 2.11
C GLU A 87 21.30 -12.00 3.50
N THR A 88 21.94 -13.14 3.75
CA THR A 88 22.61 -13.43 5.02
C THR A 88 24.12 -13.48 4.83
N LYS A 89 24.87 -12.72 5.63
CA LYS A 89 26.35 -12.77 5.66
C LYS A 89 26.82 -12.94 7.11
N VAL A 90 27.89 -13.67 7.30
CA VAL A 90 28.58 -13.79 8.59
C VAL A 90 29.82 -12.91 8.56
N GLU A 91 29.86 -11.93 9.44
CA GLU A 91 30.98 -10.97 9.55
C GLU A 91 31.52 -10.96 11.01
N GLY A 92 32.67 -11.59 11.22
CA GLY A 92 33.23 -11.77 12.55
C GLY A 92 32.32 -12.62 13.46
N ASP A 93 31.85 -12.03 14.54
CA ASP A 93 30.91 -12.60 15.50
C ASP A 93 29.45 -12.20 15.28
N GLN A 94 29.17 -11.59 14.15
CA GLN A 94 27.85 -11.07 13.79
C GLN A 94 27.29 -11.73 12.53
N VAL A 95 25.98 -11.84 12.48
CA VAL A 95 25.22 -12.17 11.30
C VAL A 95 24.56 -10.89 10.78
N VAL A 96 24.90 -10.51 9.56
CA VAL A 96 24.35 -9.36 8.88
C VAL A 96 23.25 -9.78 7.94
N LEU A 97 22.04 -9.28 8.14
CA LEU A 97 20.88 -9.50 7.28
C LEU A 97 20.59 -8.25 6.46
N ASN A 98 20.67 -8.36 5.13
CA ASN A 98 20.16 -7.35 4.21
C ASN A 98 18.71 -7.72 3.86
N ILE A 99 17.75 -7.02 4.42
CA ILE A 99 16.33 -7.32 4.29
C ILE A 99 15.68 -6.32 3.36
N THR A 100 14.91 -6.80 2.37
CA THR A 100 14.09 -5.97 1.50
C THR A 100 12.62 -6.30 1.73
N SER A 101 11.87 -5.37 2.32
CA SER A 101 10.43 -5.54 2.53
C SER A 101 9.64 -5.22 1.27
N ASN A 102 8.51 -5.90 1.09
CA ASN A 102 7.54 -5.60 0.05
C ASN A 102 6.65 -4.41 0.44
N ILE A 103 5.92 -3.88 -0.54
CA ILE A 103 4.96 -2.80 -0.33
C ILE A 103 3.75 -3.35 0.46
N ASN A 104 3.42 -2.71 1.57
CA ASN A 104 2.19 -2.98 2.30
C ASN A 104 1.09 -2.00 1.87
N LYS A 105 0.09 -2.49 1.14
CA LYS A 105 -1.06 -1.69 0.69
C LYS A 105 -2.25 -1.76 1.66
N GLU A 106 -2.15 -2.52 2.74
CA GLU A 106 -3.22 -2.69 3.71
C GLU A 106 -3.19 -1.62 4.79
N ASP A 107 -4.35 -1.11 5.20
CA ASP A 107 -4.46 -0.13 6.30
C ASP A 107 -4.34 -0.82 7.67
N LYS A 108 -3.36 -1.69 7.79
CA LYS A 108 -3.00 -2.34 9.05
C LYS A 108 -1.48 -2.54 9.16
N ILE A 109 -0.97 -2.47 10.37
CA ILE A 109 0.40 -2.82 10.72
C ILE A 109 0.54 -4.34 10.60
N LEU A 110 1.61 -4.78 9.93
CA LEU A 110 1.94 -6.21 9.83
C LEU A 110 3.04 -6.53 10.84
N ASN A 111 2.75 -7.46 11.75
CA ASN A 111 3.73 -8.04 12.67
C ASN A 111 4.18 -9.38 12.09
N VAL A 112 5.47 -9.55 11.89
CA VAL A 112 6.05 -10.69 11.20
C VAL A 112 7.19 -11.26 12.02
N ASP A 113 7.23 -12.58 12.17
CA ASP A 113 8.36 -13.27 12.77
C ASP A 113 9.34 -13.72 11.68
N LEU A 114 10.56 -13.22 11.71
CA LEU A 114 11.68 -13.77 10.98
C LEU A 114 12.26 -14.93 11.78
N GLN A 115 12.30 -16.14 11.22
CA GLN A 115 12.89 -17.29 11.90
C GLN A 115 14.37 -17.42 11.53
N ILE A 116 15.23 -17.45 12.55
CA ILE A 116 16.66 -17.69 12.39
C ILE A 116 17.02 -19.03 13.04
N SER A 117 17.66 -19.90 12.27
CA SER A 117 18.17 -21.18 12.76
C SER A 117 19.69 -21.15 12.78
N TYR A 118 20.28 -21.63 13.86
CA TYR A 118 21.73 -21.66 14.04
C TYR A 118 22.19 -22.90 14.83
N SER A 119 23.40 -23.36 14.53
CA SER A 119 24.00 -24.50 15.18
C SER A 119 24.59 -24.16 16.56
N THR A 120 24.32 -24.99 17.56
CA THR A 120 24.88 -24.89 18.90
C THR A 120 25.53 -26.24 19.30
N ILE A 121 26.22 -26.29 20.43
CA ILE A 121 26.75 -27.54 20.95
C ILE A 121 25.65 -28.56 21.34
N ASN A 122 24.43 -28.08 21.53
CA ASN A 122 23.26 -28.88 21.90
C ASN A 122 22.33 -29.15 20.71
N GLY A 123 22.76 -28.91 19.47
CA GLY A 123 21.97 -29.06 18.26
C GLY A 123 21.53 -27.72 17.67
N ILE A 124 20.61 -27.76 16.71
CA ILE A 124 20.08 -26.59 16.04
C ILE A 124 19.06 -25.86 16.94
N LYS A 125 19.21 -24.57 17.09
CA LYS A 125 18.23 -23.70 17.74
C LYS A 125 17.53 -22.84 16.69
N VAL A 126 16.25 -22.58 16.92
CA VAL A 126 15.41 -21.69 16.13
C VAL A 126 14.91 -20.58 17.03
N GLU A 127 15.14 -19.35 16.61
CA GLU A 127 14.68 -18.14 17.32
C GLU A 127 13.84 -17.28 16.39
N LYS A 128 12.93 -16.52 16.97
CA LYS A 128 12.06 -15.60 16.25
C LYS A 128 12.48 -14.16 16.50
N ILE A 129 12.66 -13.41 15.42
CA ILE A 129 12.94 -11.97 15.47
C ILE A 129 11.69 -11.26 15.00
N PRO A 130 10.97 -10.55 15.88
CA PRO A 130 9.79 -9.82 15.49
C PRO A 130 10.18 -8.60 14.65
N LEU A 131 9.57 -8.47 13.49
CA LEU A 131 9.68 -7.31 12.60
C LEU A 131 8.31 -6.69 12.41
N ILE A 132 8.29 -5.41 12.12
CA ILE A 132 7.07 -4.63 11.93
C ILE A 132 7.14 -3.96 10.56
N ILE A 133 6.05 -4.03 9.79
CA ILE A 133 5.87 -3.26 8.56
C ILE A 133 4.71 -2.30 8.79
N ASP A 134 4.94 -1.01 8.54
CA ASP A 134 3.94 0.02 8.72
C ASP A 134 2.73 -0.18 7.80
N LYS A 135 1.59 0.36 8.24
CA LYS A 135 0.36 0.35 7.48
C LYS A 135 0.43 1.28 6.28
N GLY A 136 -0.19 0.86 5.19
CA GLY A 136 -0.36 1.65 3.99
C GLY A 136 -1.79 2.15 3.84
N LYS A 137 -1.97 3.45 3.58
CA LYS A 137 -3.27 4.03 3.24
C LYS A 137 -3.30 4.36 1.76
N LEU A 138 -4.12 3.60 1.01
CA LEU A 138 -4.37 3.89 -0.40
C LEU A 138 -5.34 5.06 -0.52
N THR A 139 -5.00 5.99 -1.42
CA THR A 139 -5.89 7.04 -1.89
C THR A 139 -5.88 7.09 -3.41
N PHE A 140 -6.99 7.52 -4.00
CA PHE A 140 -7.17 7.51 -5.45
C PHE A 140 -7.55 8.89 -5.94
N VAL A 141 -6.97 9.28 -7.09
CA VAL A 141 -7.34 10.49 -7.81
C VAL A 141 -7.72 10.09 -9.23
N TYR A 142 -8.94 10.43 -9.65
CA TYR A 142 -9.38 10.21 -11.02
C TYR A 142 -9.01 11.41 -11.89
N LYS A 143 -8.50 11.15 -13.09
CA LYS A 143 -8.22 12.14 -14.13
C LYS A 143 -9.00 11.79 -15.38
N ILE A 144 -9.82 12.72 -15.80
CA ILE A 144 -10.61 12.58 -17.01
C ILE A 144 -10.11 13.65 -17.99
N HIS A 145 -9.88 13.24 -19.22
CA HIS A 145 -9.37 14.10 -20.26
C HIS A 145 -10.22 13.95 -21.52
N SER A 146 -10.65 15.08 -22.07
CA SER A 146 -11.27 15.22 -23.39
C SER A 146 -10.43 16.17 -24.21
N GLU A 147 -10.13 15.79 -25.44
CA GLU A 147 -9.36 16.63 -26.37
C GLU A 147 -10.17 17.85 -26.84
N GLN A 148 -11.50 17.76 -26.76
CA GLN A 148 -12.44 18.80 -27.17
C GLN A 148 -13.20 19.33 -25.96
N ASN A 149 -12.63 20.27 -25.24
CA ASN A 149 -13.29 20.92 -24.12
C ASN A 149 -12.94 22.45 -24.12
N PRO A 150 -13.87 23.35 -24.39
CA PRO A 150 -15.28 23.10 -24.71
C PRO A 150 -15.49 22.45 -26.07
N PHE A 151 -16.57 21.67 -26.20
CA PHE A 151 -16.99 21.13 -27.48
C PHE A 151 -17.86 22.15 -28.20
N ILE A 152 -17.40 22.56 -29.40
CA ILE A 152 -18.12 23.52 -30.23
C ILE A 152 -18.98 22.79 -31.24
N LEU A 153 -20.31 22.97 -31.13
CA LEU A 153 -21.27 22.39 -32.07
C LEU A 153 -21.41 23.31 -33.30
N PRO A 154 -21.74 22.74 -34.48
CA PRO A 154 -22.19 23.52 -35.60
C PRO A 154 -23.50 24.26 -35.29
N ALA A 155 -23.67 25.44 -35.85
CA ALA A 155 -24.88 26.25 -35.65
C ALA A 155 -26.15 25.55 -36.17
N GLU A 156 -26.02 24.74 -37.23
CA GLU A 156 -27.09 23.94 -37.83
C GLU A 156 -27.52 22.74 -36.98
N GLY A 157 -26.78 22.45 -35.92
CA GLY A 157 -27.07 21.32 -35.04
C GLY A 157 -26.61 19.97 -35.59
N GLY A 158 -27.10 18.92 -34.98
CA GLY A 158 -26.79 17.55 -35.35
C GLY A 158 -26.56 16.63 -34.14
N ARG A 159 -26.23 15.35 -34.41
CA ARG A 159 -25.83 14.40 -33.39
C ARG A 159 -24.31 14.20 -33.40
N PHE A 160 -23.71 14.30 -32.24
CA PHE A 160 -22.27 14.32 -32.08
C PHE A 160 -21.82 13.33 -30.98
N GLU A 161 -20.56 12.95 -31.08
CA GLU A 161 -19.88 12.16 -30.06
C GLU A 161 -18.54 12.79 -29.77
N SER A 162 -18.20 12.95 -28.49
CA SER A 162 -16.90 13.43 -28.03
C SER A 162 -16.20 12.34 -27.23
N PRO A 163 -15.03 11.88 -27.68
CA PRO A 163 -14.26 10.90 -26.94
C PRO A 163 -13.62 11.53 -25.70
N PHE A 164 -13.50 10.73 -24.65
CA PHE A 164 -12.74 11.09 -23.46
C PHE A 164 -12.14 9.86 -22.79
N THR A 165 -11.14 10.08 -21.98
CA THR A 165 -10.45 9.00 -21.25
C THR A 165 -10.56 9.21 -19.75
N CYS A 166 -10.60 8.09 -19.01
CA CYS A 166 -10.55 8.07 -17.55
C CYS A 166 -9.33 7.30 -17.08
N LYS A 167 -8.51 7.94 -16.26
CA LYS A 167 -7.37 7.35 -15.59
C LYS A 167 -7.52 7.45 -14.08
N LYS A 168 -6.97 6.48 -13.37
CA LYS A 168 -6.89 6.46 -11.91
C LYS A 168 -5.44 6.51 -11.49
N GLN A 169 -5.07 7.50 -10.71
CA GLN A 169 -3.79 7.59 -10.01
C GLN A 169 -3.95 6.99 -8.63
N THR A 170 -3.05 6.08 -8.27
CA THR A 170 -2.99 5.42 -6.96
C THR A 170 -1.86 6.02 -6.16
N TYR A 171 -2.16 6.41 -4.93
CA TYR A 171 -1.18 6.91 -3.96
C TYR A 171 -1.19 6.02 -2.72
N LEU A 172 -0.01 5.77 -2.16
CA LEU A 172 0.17 5.07 -0.89
C LEU A 172 0.80 6.06 0.10
N ASN A 173 0.08 6.36 1.20
CA ASN A 173 0.46 7.38 2.18
C ASN A 173 0.83 8.74 1.54
N GLY A 174 0.10 9.12 0.49
CA GLY A 174 0.33 10.36 -0.26
C GLY A 174 1.43 10.29 -1.32
N GLN A 175 2.19 9.21 -1.41
CA GLN A 175 3.19 9.01 -2.45
C GLN A 175 2.57 8.33 -3.67
N PHE A 176 2.83 8.88 -4.87
CA PHE A 176 2.38 8.32 -6.14
C PHE A 176 2.99 6.93 -6.37
N ILE A 177 2.15 5.96 -6.74
CA ILE A 177 2.56 4.58 -7.04
C ILE A 177 2.42 4.29 -8.53
N GLU A 178 1.22 4.54 -9.08
CA GLU A 178 0.93 4.17 -10.46
C GLU A 178 -0.23 4.99 -11.03
N GLU A 179 -0.30 5.06 -12.37
CA GLU A 179 -1.44 5.58 -13.12
C GLU A 179 -1.90 4.50 -14.10
N THR A 180 -3.20 4.18 -14.07
CA THR A 180 -3.81 3.18 -14.94
C THR A 180 -5.10 3.71 -15.55
N TYR A 181 -5.48 3.20 -16.75
CA TYR A 181 -6.81 3.42 -17.27
C TYR A 181 -7.85 2.78 -16.36
N SER A 182 -8.94 3.47 -16.09
CA SER A 182 -9.92 3.06 -15.09
C SER A 182 -11.35 3.13 -15.61
N SER A 183 -12.20 2.26 -15.05
CA SER A 183 -13.64 2.35 -15.27
C SER A 183 -14.21 3.60 -14.60
N LEU A 184 -15.30 4.13 -15.18
CA LEU A 184 -16.16 5.14 -14.55
C LEU A 184 -17.12 4.53 -13.52
N ASN A 185 -17.19 3.20 -13.40
CA ASN A 185 -18.13 2.54 -12.49
C ASN A 185 -17.98 3.10 -11.07
N GLY A 186 -19.11 3.42 -10.45
CA GLY A 186 -19.15 4.00 -9.13
C GLY A 186 -18.88 5.53 -9.08
N LEU A 187 -18.41 6.17 -10.15
CA LEU A 187 -18.41 7.63 -10.23
C LEU A 187 -19.83 8.15 -10.49
N ARG A 188 -20.07 9.39 -10.10
CA ARG A 188 -21.36 10.07 -10.31
C ARG A 188 -21.25 11.10 -11.42
N PHE A 189 -22.36 11.37 -12.06
CA PHE A 189 -22.44 12.43 -13.06
C PHE A 189 -23.62 13.36 -12.83
N LYS A 190 -23.48 14.58 -13.33
CA LYS A 190 -24.53 15.60 -13.41
C LYS A 190 -24.48 16.22 -14.79
N THR A 191 -25.64 16.40 -15.41
CA THR A 191 -25.79 17.14 -16.66
C THR A 191 -26.69 18.34 -16.44
N ILE A 192 -26.36 19.46 -17.03
CA ILE A 192 -27.27 20.57 -17.26
C ILE A 192 -27.27 20.81 -18.75
N SER A 193 -28.45 20.75 -19.35
CA SER A 193 -28.66 21.08 -20.76
C SER A 193 -29.66 22.18 -20.80
N SER A 194 -29.27 23.30 -21.38
CA SER A 194 -30.14 24.44 -21.65
C SER A 194 -30.09 24.81 -23.14
N GLY A 195 -31.10 25.51 -23.59
CA GLY A 195 -31.19 25.88 -25.01
C GLY A 195 -31.40 24.66 -25.90
N ASN A 196 -30.59 24.56 -26.93
CA ASN A 196 -30.75 23.59 -28.01
C ASN A 196 -29.81 22.39 -27.91
N VAL A 197 -29.07 22.23 -26.82
CA VAL A 197 -28.15 21.10 -26.63
C VAL A 197 -28.74 20.09 -25.66
N TRP A 198 -28.75 18.81 -26.07
CA TRP A 198 -29.30 17.71 -25.32
C TRP A 198 -28.26 16.63 -25.10
N PHE A 199 -27.96 16.31 -23.85
CA PHE A 199 -27.16 15.17 -23.51
C PHE A 199 -27.97 13.88 -23.68
N LEU A 200 -27.44 12.91 -24.38
CA LEU A 200 -28.08 11.61 -24.60
C LEU A 200 -27.55 10.56 -23.63
N THR A 201 -26.26 10.24 -23.72
CA THR A 201 -25.66 9.16 -22.95
C THR A 201 -24.14 9.25 -22.92
N VAL A 202 -23.54 8.51 -21.99
CA VAL A 202 -22.13 8.10 -22.01
C VAL A 202 -22.08 6.60 -22.30
N ARG A 203 -21.16 6.19 -23.15
CA ARG A 203 -20.94 4.78 -23.47
C ARG A 203 -19.45 4.46 -23.53
N LYS A 204 -19.10 3.18 -23.38
CA LYS A 204 -17.74 2.71 -23.65
C LYS A 204 -17.38 2.93 -25.11
N ASP A 205 -16.13 3.28 -25.37
CA ASP A 205 -15.55 3.33 -26.70
C ASP A 205 -14.80 2.02 -26.99
N GLY A 206 -15.56 1.02 -27.45
CA GLY A 206 -15.04 -0.34 -27.63
C GLY A 206 -14.89 -1.12 -26.31
N GLU A 207 -13.99 -2.10 -26.30
CA GLU A 207 -13.77 -3.00 -25.15
C GLU A 207 -12.70 -2.51 -24.17
N LYS A 208 -11.96 -1.47 -24.52
CA LYS A 208 -10.86 -0.96 -23.70
C LYS A 208 -11.39 -0.22 -22.47
N ILE A 209 -10.89 -0.59 -21.31
CA ILE A 209 -11.16 0.12 -20.04
C ILE A 209 -10.58 1.53 -20.11
N GLY A 210 -11.36 2.51 -19.64
CA GLY A 210 -10.92 3.89 -19.55
C GLY A 210 -11.18 4.75 -20.80
N PHE A 211 -11.81 4.19 -21.83
CA PHE A 211 -12.17 4.91 -23.05
C PHE A 211 -13.69 5.01 -23.19
N TYR A 212 -14.18 6.23 -23.37
CA TYR A 212 -15.60 6.53 -23.37
C TYR A 212 -15.93 7.59 -24.40
N LYS A 213 -17.24 7.68 -24.73
CA LYS A 213 -17.80 8.74 -25.57
C LYS A 213 -19.01 9.37 -24.93
N PHE A 214 -19.07 10.68 -24.95
CA PHE A 214 -20.33 11.41 -24.77
C PHE A 214 -21.11 11.38 -26.07
N SER A 215 -22.42 11.14 -26.00
CA SER A 215 -23.35 11.37 -27.10
C SER A 215 -24.29 12.52 -26.74
N PHE A 216 -24.42 13.48 -27.61
CA PHE A 216 -25.30 14.64 -27.45
C PHE A 216 -25.86 15.10 -28.79
N VAL A 217 -26.91 15.90 -28.75
CA VAL A 217 -27.59 16.45 -29.90
C VAL A 217 -27.66 17.97 -29.74
N GLY A 218 -27.24 18.68 -30.76
CA GLY A 218 -27.56 20.10 -30.94
C GLY A 218 -28.75 20.22 -31.88
N GLU A 219 -29.79 20.92 -31.49
CA GLU A 219 -30.88 21.30 -32.40
C GLU A 219 -30.52 22.59 -33.12
N GLY A 220 -30.65 22.59 -34.43
CA GLY A 220 -30.37 23.77 -35.26
C GLY A 220 -31.54 24.12 -36.16
N PRO A 221 -31.53 25.34 -36.78
CA PRO A 221 -30.57 26.42 -36.54
C PRO A 221 -30.79 27.11 -35.19
N TYR A 222 -29.68 27.57 -34.57
CA TYR A 222 -29.71 28.21 -33.26
C TYR A 222 -29.44 29.72 -33.37
N ASN A 223 -30.38 30.51 -32.94
CA ASN A 223 -30.27 31.94 -33.03
C ASN A 223 -30.30 32.71 -31.70
N GLN A 224 -30.35 31.98 -30.56
CA GLN A 224 -30.28 32.62 -29.24
C GLN A 224 -28.82 32.76 -28.78
N LYS A 225 -28.53 33.80 -27.99
CA LYS A 225 -27.26 33.91 -27.29
C LYS A 225 -27.07 32.65 -26.46
N THR A 226 -25.90 32.06 -26.57
CA THR A 226 -25.52 30.85 -25.81
C THR A 226 -25.93 30.98 -24.36
N ASP A 227 -26.76 30.06 -23.93
CA ASP A 227 -26.97 29.88 -22.50
C ASP A 227 -25.68 29.28 -21.91
N PRO A 228 -25.04 29.94 -20.95
CA PRO A 228 -23.73 29.55 -20.44
C PRO A 228 -23.74 28.22 -19.64
N GLU A 229 -24.90 27.60 -19.44
CA GLU A 229 -25.03 26.45 -18.55
C GLU A 229 -25.33 25.13 -19.28
N CYS A 230 -24.67 24.86 -20.41
CA CYS A 230 -24.72 23.52 -21.00
C CYS A 230 -23.43 22.77 -20.71
N TYR A 231 -23.49 21.83 -19.77
CA TYR A 231 -22.31 21.06 -19.37
C TYR A 231 -22.65 19.68 -18.82
N PHE A 232 -21.61 18.84 -18.77
CA PHE A 232 -21.60 17.54 -18.14
C PHE A 232 -20.46 17.45 -17.13
N ASN A 233 -20.75 17.10 -15.89
CA ASN A 233 -19.77 16.98 -14.83
C ASN A 233 -19.67 15.53 -14.33
N ILE A 234 -18.47 15.11 -13.95
CA ILE A 234 -18.19 13.86 -13.27
C ILE A 234 -17.66 14.16 -11.87
N TYR A 235 -18.14 13.40 -10.89
CA TYR A 235 -17.82 13.53 -9.47
C TYR A 235 -17.33 12.21 -8.90
N THR A 236 -16.62 12.26 -7.76
CA THR A 236 -16.24 11.07 -7.00
C THR A 236 -17.48 10.34 -6.47
N HIS A 237 -17.33 9.04 -6.21
CA HIS A 237 -18.41 8.21 -5.62
C HIS A 237 -18.94 8.78 -4.30
N ASP A 238 -18.05 9.31 -3.45
CA ASP A 238 -18.39 9.84 -2.11
C ASP A 238 -19.04 11.24 -2.19
N ALA A 239 -19.08 11.86 -3.38
CA ALA A 239 -19.74 13.12 -3.57
C ALA A 239 -21.26 12.94 -3.53
N ASP A 240 -21.89 13.46 -2.51
CA ASP A 240 -23.34 13.67 -2.52
C ASP A 240 -23.65 14.83 -3.47
N LEU A 241 -24.30 14.53 -4.58
CA LEU A 241 -24.69 15.55 -5.56
C LEU A 241 -25.74 16.54 -5.03
N ILE A 242 -26.29 16.26 -3.88
CA ILE A 242 -27.30 17.08 -3.21
C ILE A 242 -26.65 18.02 -2.18
N THR A 243 -25.45 17.68 -1.69
CA THR A 243 -24.71 18.50 -0.73
C THR A 243 -23.86 19.57 -1.40
N ASP A 244 -23.63 20.68 -0.71
CA ASP A 244 -23.04 21.91 -1.24
C ASP A 244 -21.57 21.83 -1.70
N ASN A 245 -20.88 20.66 -1.56
CA ASN A 245 -19.47 20.51 -1.96
C ASN A 245 -19.13 19.13 -2.54
N PRO A 246 -19.75 18.69 -3.67
CA PRO A 246 -19.25 17.51 -4.36
C PRO A 246 -17.88 17.83 -4.98
N THR A 247 -16.92 16.92 -4.83
CA THR A 247 -15.62 17.09 -5.50
C THR A 247 -15.78 16.80 -6.98
N GLU A 248 -15.84 17.86 -7.81
CA GLU A 248 -15.83 17.76 -9.25
C GLU A 248 -14.47 17.21 -9.71
N ILE A 249 -14.50 16.15 -10.54
CA ILE A 249 -13.30 15.58 -11.15
C ILE A 249 -13.11 16.15 -12.56
N PHE A 250 -14.20 16.39 -13.26
CA PHE A 250 -14.18 16.80 -14.65
C PHE A 250 -15.46 17.55 -15.04
N ARG A 251 -15.30 18.57 -15.89
CA ARG A 251 -16.39 19.30 -16.51
C ARG A 251 -16.17 19.36 -18.03
N GLN A 252 -17.17 18.96 -18.78
CA GLN A 252 -17.26 19.15 -20.22
C GLN A 252 -18.27 20.22 -20.54
N ASP A 253 -17.79 21.32 -21.12
CA ASP A 253 -18.64 22.40 -21.59
C ASP A 253 -19.01 22.21 -23.07
N PHE A 254 -20.24 22.65 -23.45
CA PHE A 254 -20.75 22.59 -24.81
C PHE A 254 -21.16 23.99 -25.23
N ILE A 255 -20.71 24.41 -26.42
CA ILE A 255 -21.00 25.71 -26.98
C ILE A 255 -21.61 25.50 -28.38
N GLN A 256 -22.78 26.06 -28.61
CA GLN A 256 -23.36 26.14 -29.95
C GLN A 256 -23.38 27.60 -30.40
N PRO A 257 -22.65 27.98 -31.49
CA PRO A 257 -22.63 29.32 -31.98
C PRO A 257 -23.98 29.69 -32.58
N GLN A 258 -24.31 30.98 -32.49
CA GLN A 258 -25.53 31.49 -33.06
C GLN A 258 -25.46 31.51 -34.60
N THR A 259 -26.56 31.15 -35.25
CA THR A 259 -26.71 31.26 -36.69
C THR A 259 -26.96 32.71 -37.06
N PRO A 260 -26.14 33.37 -37.92
CA PRO A 260 -26.35 34.75 -38.30
C PRO A 260 -27.63 34.91 -39.09
N GLY A 261 -28.48 35.85 -38.70
CA GLY A 261 -29.56 36.40 -39.51
C GLY A 261 -30.91 35.71 -39.48
N GLU A 262 -31.11 34.70 -38.65
CA GLU A 262 -32.39 34.02 -38.49
C GLU A 262 -33.03 34.30 -37.12
N ASP A 263 -34.23 34.88 -37.09
CA ASP A 263 -35.02 35.07 -35.88
C ASP A 263 -35.90 33.84 -35.60
N TYR A 264 -35.29 32.80 -35.07
CA TYR A 264 -36.02 31.62 -34.57
C TYR A 264 -36.26 31.71 -33.08
N TYR A 265 -37.52 31.81 -32.66
CA TYR A 265 -37.89 31.64 -31.27
C TYR A 265 -38.19 30.17 -30.99
N LYS A 266 -37.24 29.48 -30.34
CA LYS A 266 -37.54 28.21 -29.68
C LYS A 266 -37.56 28.42 -28.17
N PRO A 267 -38.60 27.94 -27.46
CA PRO A 267 -38.61 28.00 -26.01
C PRO A 267 -37.43 27.22 -25.45
N SER A 268 -36.67 27.86 -24.58
CA SER A 268 -35.58 27.20 -23.86
C SER A 268 -36.15 26.03 -23.05
N ARG A 269 -35.66 24.84 -23.31
CA ARG A 269 -35.90 23.68 -22.47
C ARG A 269 -34.66 23.46 -21.62
N SER A 270 -34.79 23.38 -20.31
CA SER A 270 -33.71 22.94 -19.44
C SER A 270 -33.96 21.50 -19.00
N SER A 271 -32.96 20.70 -19.05
CA SER A 271 -33.00 19.36 -18.48
C SER A 271 -31.83 19.14 -17.50
N TYR A 272 -32.15 18.49 -16.42
CA TYR A 272 -31.20 18.13 -15.40
C TYR A 272 -31.24 16.61 -15.24
N LYS A 273 -30.08 15.97 -15.32
CA LYS A 273 -29.94 14.54 -15.03
C LYS A 273 -28.74 14.33 -14.11
N HIS A 274 -28.88 13.40 -13.21
CA HIS A 274 -27.77 12.90 -12.39
C HIS A 274 -27.90 11.38 -12.21
N GLY A 275 -26.79 10.72 -11.87
CA GLY A 275 -26.78 9.28 -11.65
C GLY A 275 -25.37 8.76 -11.38
N THR A 276 -25.27 7.45 -11.34
CA THR A 276 -24.01 6.68 -11.29
C THR A 276 -23.75 6.04 -12.63
N PHE A 277 -22.48 5.75 -12.91
CA PHE A 277 -22.11 4.95 -14.08
C PHE A 277 -22.12 3.48 -13.69
N ASP A 278 -22.94 2.69 -14.40
CA ASP A 278 -23.04 1.25 -14.25
C ASP A 278 -22.92 0.63 -15.66
N PHE A 279 -21.70 0.25 -16.05
CA PHE A 279 -21.39 -0.30 -17.38
C PHE A 279 -21.07 -1.79 -17.33
#